data_bafae94f8648dc1b56515ab0b8d99d07
#
_entry.id   bafae94f8648dc1b56515ab0b8d99d07
#
_cell.length_a   1.000
_cell.length_b   1.000
_cell.length_c   1.000
_cell.angle_alpha   90.00
_cell.angle_beta   90.00
_cell.angle_gamma   90.00
#
_symmetry.space_group_name_H-M   'P 1'
#
loop_
_entity.id
_entity.type
_entity.pdbx_description
1 polymer ?
#
loop_
_entity_poly.entity_id
_entity_poly.type
_entity_poly.pdbx_seq_one_letter_code
_entity_poly.pdbx_strand_id
1 'polypeptide(L)'
;MSAAARELDIAPAAASAALKRLETALGTRLFVRSTRSLRLTADGERYLIHARTVLLAIDEGAASVMRDAQTIAGDLSLSIPSDLGRNVMLPWLDEFQALHPAIRLRIRISDRLADLYRQTIDVAIRYGEPEDSGMVALPLAPDNRRVLCGSPAYFKRHAMPKKLSDLQTHNCLRFVLGDAVHERWLFWRNKKSESVMVNGDRISDDGDLVRRWALAGRGLAYKSQLDVSNDLKKGRLVVTLAHYKGELAPLNLVCAHRLMLSPAVVSLRDFLRARLDQLKP
;
A
#
# COMPACT_ATOMS: atom_id res chain seq x y z
N MET A 1 17.04 -11.02 19.24
CA MET A 1 18.24 -11.85 18.93
C MET A 1 17.92 -13.34 18.87
N SER A 2 17.26 -13.93 19.86
CA SER A 2 16.96 -15.39 19.85
C SER A 2 16.04 -15.84 18.70
N ALA A 3 15.12 -14.99 18.24
CA ALA A 3 14.31 -15.30 17.07
C ALA A 3 15.13 -15.32 15.76
N ALA A 4 15.97 -14.29 15.56
CA ALA A 4 16.88 -14.24 14.40
C ALA A 4 17.92 -15.38 14.41
N ALA A 5 18.43 -15.75 15.58
CA ALA A 5 19.36 -16.86 15.70
C ALA A 5 18.72 -18.20 15.30
N ARG A 6 17.46 -18.43 15.68
CA ARG A 6 16.69 -19.61 15.24
C ARG A 6 16.40 -19.61 13.74
N GLU A 7 16.11 -18.45 13.18
CA GLU A 7 15.84 -18.31 11.73
C GLU A 7 17.09 -18.57 10.89
N LEU A 8 18.28 -18.25 11.44
CA LEU A 8 19.58 -18.45 10.78
C LEU A 8 20.27 -19.78 11.18
N ASP A 9 19.60 -20.62 11.98
CA ASP A 9 20.15 -21.88 12.52
C ASP A 9 21.52 -21.74 13.20
N ILE A 10 21.68 -20.66 14.00
CA ILE A 10 22.89 -20.38 14.76
C ILE A 10 22.60 -20.19 16.25
N ALA A 11 23.62 -20.38 17.08
CA ALA A 11 23.49 -20.14 18.52
C ALA A 11 23.21 -18.65 18.80
N PRO A 12 22.31 -18.31 19.77
CA PRO A 12 22.03 -16.92 20.15
C PRO A 12 23.26 -16.11 20.55
N ALA A 13 24.25 -16.77 21.15
CA ALA A 13 25.54 -16.16 21.52
C ALA A 13 26.34 -15.77 20.27
N ALA A 14 26.34 -16.62 19.23
CA ALA A 14 27.04 -16.34 17.96
C ALA A 14 26.41 -15.13 17.24
N ALA A 15 25.07 -15.06 17.19
CA ALA A 15 24.36 -13.92 16.62
C ALA A 15 24.70 -12.61 17.37
N SER A 16 24.73 -12.65 18.71
CA SER A 16 25.09 -11.48 19.53
C SER A 16 26.56 -11.07 19.35
N ALA A 17 27.46 -12.02 19.22
CA ALA A 17 28.88 -11.76 18.98
C ALA A 17 29.14 -11.18 17.57
N ALA A 18 28.43 -11.67 16.55
CA ALA A 18 28.49 -11.15 15.20
C ALA A 18 28.02 -9.68 15.13
N LEU A 19 26.88 -9.38 15.77
CA LEU A 19 26.38 -8.01 15.86
C LEU A 19 27.38 -7.09 16.57
N LYS A 20 27.95 -7.52 17.69
CA LYS A 20 28.93 -6.72 18.43
C LYS A 20 30.18 -6.44 17.60
N ARG A 21 30.68 -7.42 16.84
CA ARG A 21 31.82 -7.23 15.91
C ARG A 21 31.50 -6.20 14.82
N LEU A 22 30.28 -6.27 14.24
CA LEU A 22 29.82 -5.31 13.26
C LEU A 22 29.74 -3.89 13.83
N GLU A 23 29.13 -3.71 14.99
CA GLU A 23 29.02 -2.42 15.68
C GLU A 23 30.41 -1.85 16.02
N THR A 24 31.36 -2.71 16.42
CA THR A 24 32.77 -2.31 16.67
C THR A 24 33.44 -1.87 15.39
N ALA A 25 33.26 -2.59 14.27
CA ALA A 25 33.87 -2.25 12.99
C ALA A 25 33.30 -0.93 12.41
N LEU A 26 32.03 -0.64 12.67
CA LEU A 26 31.37 0.60 12.24
C LEU A 26 31.58 1.78 13.21
N GLY A 27 32.11 1.54 14.40
CA GLY A 27 32.30 2.58 15.42
C GLY A 27 30.98 3.12 15.99
N THR A 28 29.85 2.47 15.75
CA THR A 28 28.53 2.94 16.21
C THR A 28 27.64 1.77 16.63
N ARG A 29 26.66 2.05 17.48
CA ARG A 29 25.65 1.07 17.86
C ARG A 29 24.51 1.07 16.85
N LEU A 30 24.17 -0.11 16.33
CA LEU A 30 23.03 -0.30 15.45
C LEU A 30 21.73 -0.62 16.20
N PHE A 31 21.85 -1.14 17.45
CA PHE A 31 20.70 -1.48 18.28
C PHE A 31 20.79 -0.85 19.68
N VAL A 32 19.65 -0.38 20.17
CA VAL A 32 19.43 -0.03 21.57
C VAL A 32 18.77 -1.23 22.24
N ARG A 33 19.38 -1.70 23.34
CA ARG A 33 18.82 -2.76 24.20
C ARG A 33 18.09 -2.11 25.37
N SER A 34 16.80 -2.35 25.50
CA SER A 34 16.08 -2.20 26.75
C SER A 34 15.81 -3.57 27.35
N THR A 35 15.49 -3.64 28.64
CA THR A 35 15.16 -4.91 29.32
C THR A 35 13.97 -5.64 28.70
N ARG A 36 13.17 -4.96 27.87
CA ARG A 36 11.95 -5.50 27.26
C ARG A 36 11.93 -5.48 25.73
N SER A 37 12.86 -4.79 25.06
CA SER A 37 12.85 -4.67 23.60
C SER A 37 14.25 -4.40 23.02
N LEU A 38 14.48 -4.92 21.81
CA LEU A 38 15.61 -4.59 20.95
C LEU A 38 15.06 -3.70 19.82
N ARG A 39 15.59 -2.48 19.70
CA ARG A 39 15.18 -1.52 18.67
C ARG A 39 16.40 -1.04 17.90
N LEU A 40 16.23 -0.72 16.63
CA LEU A 40 17.27 -0.08 15.83
C LEU A 40 17.52 1.35 16.34
N THR A 41 18.78 1.79 16.23
CA THR A 41 19.15 3.19 16.33
C THR A 41 18.92 3.86 14.96
N ALA A 42 19.03 5.19 14.88
CA ALA A 42 18.99 5.90 13.60
C ALA A 42 20.11 5.42 12.65
N ASP A 43 21.31 5.12 13.18
CA ASP A 43 22.42 4.53 12.42
C ASP A 43 22.09 3.09 12.01
N GLY A 44 21.42 2.33 12.87
CA GLY A 44 20.95 0.98 12.56
C GLY A 44 19.91 0.96 11.45
N GLU A 45 18.98 1.90 11.44
CA GLU A 45 18.00 2.05 10.36
C GLU A 45 18.70 2.36 9.02
N ARG A 46 19.63 3.32 9.02
CA ARG A 46 20.42 3.65 7.82
C ARG A 46 21.24 2.46 7.32
N TYR A 47 21.96 1.78 8.22
CA TYR A 47 22.79 0.64 7.86
C TYR A 47 21.97 -0.55 7.34
N LEU A 48 20.80 -0.80 7.91
CA LEU A 48 19.93 -1.90 7.51
C LEU A 48 19.52 -1.82 6.02
N ILE A 49 19.30 -0.63 5.49
CA ILE A 49 18.99 -0.41 4.08
C ILE A 49 20.12 -0.96 3.20
N HIS A 50 21.37 -0.59 3.52
CA HIS A 50 22.53 -1.05 2.76
C HIS A 50 22.82 -2.55 2.94
N ALA A 51 22.68 -3.06 4.16
CA ALA A 51 22.85 -4.49 4.44
C ALA A 51 21.88 -5.36 3.63
N ARG A 52 20.61 -4.96 3.53
CA ARG A 52 19.62 -5.64 2.69
C ARG A 52 20.00 -5.61 1.21
N THR A 53 20.45 -4.46 0.73
CA THR A 53 20.94 -4.32 -0.66
C THR A 53 22.04 -5.31 -0.98
N VAL A 54 23.00 -5.48 -0.07
CA VAL A 54 24.10 -6.43 -0.27
C VAL A 54 23.59 -7.87 -0.31
N LEU A 55 22.66 -8.23 0.59
CA LEU A 55 22.10 -9.58 0.60
C LEU A 55 21.31 -9.86 -0.69
N LEU A 56 20.51 -8.92 -1.16
CA LEU A 56 19.81 -9.05 -2.44
C LEU A 56 20.78 -9.23 -3.61
N ALA A 57 21.87 -8.47 -3.66
CA ALA A 57 22.87 -8.60 -4.72
C ALA A 57 23.57 -9.97 -4.68
N ILE A 58 23.78 -10.54 -3.49
CA ILE A 58 24.32 -11.90 -3.33
C ILE A 58 23.31 -12.93 -3.88
N ASP A 59 22.04 -12.80 -3.52
CA ASP A 59 20.98 -13.70 -3.98
C ASP A 59 20.79 -13.61 -5.50
N GLU A 60 20.83 -12.42 -6.08
CA GLU A 60 20.81 -12.19 -7.54
C GLU A 60 22.03 -12.82 -8.22
N GLY A 61 23.22 -12.65 -7.64
CA GLY A 61 24.44 -13.27 -8.13
C GLY A 61 24.33 -14.81 -8.13
N ALA A 62 23.83 -15.39 -7.05
CA ALA A 62 23.57 -16.83 -6.95
C ALA A 62 22.56 -17.31 -8.00
N ALA A 63 21.44 -16.58 -8.15
CA ALA A 63 20.43 -16.90 -9.15
C ALA A 63 20.94 -16.81 -10.60
N SER A 64 21.85 -15.88 -10.88
CA SER A 64 22.42 -15.69 -12.23
C SER A 64 23.28 -16.85 -12.72
N VAL A 65 23.85 -17.65 -11.81
CA VAL A 65 24.69 -18.81 -12.13
C VAL A 65 23.95 -20.14 -12.03
N MET A 66 22.76 -20.16 -11.40
CA MET A 66 21.90 -21.33 -11.36
C MET A 66 21.22 -21.52 -12.72
N ARG A 67 21.35 -22.72 -13.32
CA ARG A 67 20.82 -23.04 -14.66
C ARG A 67 19.28 -22.93 -14.79
N ASP A 68 18.55 -22.81 -13.70
CA ASP A 68 17.08 -22.57 -13.66
C ASP A 68 16.75 -21.08 -13.41
N ALA A 69 17.37 -20.19 -14.18
CA ALA A 69 17.16 -18.73 -14.11
C ALA A 69 15.72 -18.25 -14.36
N GLN A 70 14.75 -19.18 -14.57
CA GLN A 70 13.34 -18.84 -14.74
C GLN A 70 12.49 -19.01 -13.45
N THR A 71 13.05 -19.62 -12.40
CA THR A 71 12.28 -19.83 -11.17
C THR A 71 12.47 -18.65 -10.23
N ILE A 72 11.48 -17.76 -10.19
CA ILE A 72 11.45 -16.68 -9.22
C ILE A 72 11.09 -17.28 -7.85
N ALA A 73 11.96 -17.12 -6.86
CA ALA A 73 11.85 -17.73 -5.54
C ALA A 73 12.19 -16.72 -4.42
N GLY A 74 11.82 -17.06 -3.19
CA GLY A 74 12.19 -16.32 -1.98
C GLY A 74 11.00 -15.69 -1.25
N ASP A 75 11.30 -14.94 -0.19
CA ASP A 75 10.30 -14.21 0.60
C ASP A 75 10.02 -12.85 -0.06
N LEU A 76 8.75 -12.49 -0.18
CA LEU A 76 8.31 -11.20 -0.67
C LEU A 76 7.32 -10.57 0.32
N SER A 77 7.78 -9.53 1.00
CA SER A 77 7.01 -8.83 2.02
C SER A 77 6.32 -7.60 1.43
N LEU A 78 4.99 -7.61 1.42
CA LEU A 78 4.16 -6.60 0.80
C LEU A 78 3.38 -5.80 1.84
N SER A 79 3.26 -4.48 1.63
CA SER A 79 2.29 -3.65 2.34
C SER A 79 1.28 -3.09 1.35
N ILE A 80 -0.02 -3.29 1.61
CA ILE A 80 -1.10 -2.97 0.67
C ILE A 80 -2.20 -2.20 1.41
N PRO A 81 -2.84 -1.19 0.77
CA PRO A 81 -3.99 -0.49 1.36
C PRO A 81 -5.13 -1.45 1.71
N SER A 82 -5.84 -1.14 2.78
CA SER A 82 -6.84 -2.03 3.37
C SER A 82 -7.95 -2.43 2.39
N ASP A 83 -8.47 -1.46 1.65
CA ASP A 83 -9.58 -1.66 0.73
C ASP A 83 -9.12 -2.39 -0.55
N LEU A 84 -8.09 -1.84 -1.23
CA LEU A 84 -7.53 -2.41 -2.44
C LEU A 84 -7.03 -3.85 -2.21
N GLY A 85 -6.34 -4.07 -1.11
CA GLY A 85 -5.78 -5.38 -0.76
C GLY A 85 -6.85 -6.44 -0.62
N ARG A 86 -7.84 -6.19 0.25
CA ARG A 86 -8.89 -7.19 0.57
C ARG A 86 -9.87 -7.44 -0.56
N ASN A 87 -10.20 -6.40 -1.34
CA ASN A 87 -11.34 -6.46 -2.25
C ASN A 87 -10.96 -6.59 -3.73
N VAL A 88 -9.70 -6.31 -4.08
CA VAL A 88 -9.23 -6.31 -5.46
C VAL A 88 -7.99 -7.18 -5.64
N MET A 89 -6.93 -6.96 -4.83
CA MET A 89 -5.63 -7.58 -5.08
C MET A 89 -5.50 -9.01 -4.54
N LEU A 90 -6.22 -9.38 -3.48
CA LEU A 90 -6.07 -10.70 -2.87
C LEU A 90 -6.18 -11.85 -3.88
N PRO A 91 -7.22 -11.93 -4.74
CA PRO A 91 -7.30 -13.00 -5.75
C PRO A 91 -6.14 -12.98 -6.75
N TRP A 92 -5.60 -11.80 -7.07
CA TRP A 92 -4.46 -11.67 -7.98
C TRP A 92 -3.16 -12.13 -7.32
N LEU A 93 -2.99 -11.88 -6.03
CA LEU A 93 -1.81 -12.37 -5.29
C LEU A 93 -1.83 -13.89 -5.14
N ASP A 94 -3.01 -14.48 -4.95
CA ASP A 94 -3.17 -15.95 -4.96
C ASP A 94 -2.79 -16.52 -6.33
N GLU A 95 -3.22 -15.88 -7.41
CA GLU A 95 -2.85 -16.27 -8.77
C GLU A 95 -1.36 -16.08 -9.05
N PHE A 96 -0.79 -14.95 -8.63
CA PHE A 96 0.65 -14.70 -8.76
C PHE A 96 1.47 -15.76 -8.04
N GLN A 97 1.06 -16.14 -6.82
CA GLN A 97 1.73 -17.20 -6.06
C GLN A 97 1.57 -18.58 -6.72
N ALA A 98 0.43 -18.86 -7.34
CA ALA A 98 0.24 -20.10 -8.12
C ALA A 98 1.17 -20.16 -9.34
N LEU A 99 1.44 -19.02 -10.00
CA LEU A 99 2.42 -18.92 -11.10
C LEU A 99 3.87 -19.02 -10.63
N HIS A 100 4.14 -18.63 -9.38
CA HIS A 100 5.47 -18.61 -8.78
C HIS A 100 5.48 -19.34 -7.42
N PRO A 101 5.34 -20.68 -7.41
CA PRO A 101 5.13 -21.45 -6.17
C PRO A 101 6.33 -21.42 -5.21
N ALA A 102 7.51 -21.04 -5.68
CA ALA A 102 8.70 -20.85 -4.85
C ALA A 102 8.75 -19.48 -4.13
N ILE A 103 7.79 -18.58 -4.39
CA ILE A 103 7.64 -17.33 -3.65
C ILE A 103 6.79 -17.55 -2.40
N ARG A 104 7.26 -17.01 -1.27
CA ARG A 104 6.50 -16.91 -0.03
C ARG A 104 6.05 -15.47 0.18
N LEU A 105 4.74 -15.21 0.11
CA LEU A 105 4.17 -13.89 0.32
C LEU A 105 3.95 -13.62 1.81
N ARG A 106 4.45 -12.47 2.27
CA ARG A 106 4.12 -11.89 3.58
C ARG A 106 3.33 -10.61 3.34
N ILE A 107 2.02 -10.65 3.57
CA ILE A 107 1.13 -9.53 3.27
C ILE A 107 0.77 -8.80 4.55
N ARG A 108 0.98 -7.49 4.54
CA ARG A 108 0.52 -6.57 5.57
C ARG A 108 -0.51 -5.63 4.99
N ILE A 109 -1.65 -5.58 5.60
CA ILE A 109 -2.70 -4.62 5.26
C ILE A 109 -2.53 -3.40 6.15
N SER A 110 -2.25 -2.24 5.53
CA SER A 110 -2.06 -0.96 6.24
C SER A 110 -2.26 0.21 5.30
N ASP A 111 -3.00 1.21 5.76
CA ASP A 111 -3.20 2.47 5.03
C ASP A 111 -2.16 3.55 5.42
N ARG A 112 -1.21 3.24 6.31
CA ARG A 112 -0.16 4.15 6.79
C ARG A 112 1.14 3.97 6.01
N LEU A 113 1.73 5.09 5.56
CA LEU A 113 3.04 5.13 4.89
C LEU A 113 4.22 4.88 5.85
N ALA A 114 4.09 5.28 7.11
CA ALA A 114 5.17 5.22 8.12
C ALA A 114 5.73 3.80 8.38
N ASP A 115 5.04 2.77 7.91
CA ASP A 115 5.43 1.37 8.12
C ASP A 115 6.56 0.88 7.20
N LEU A 116 6.85 1.60 6.09
CA LEU A 116 7.86 1.18 5.11
C LEU A 116 9.29 1.18 5.67
N TYR A 117 9.63 2.19 6.47
CA TYR A 117 10.99 2.32 7.02
C TYR A 117 11.21 1.53 8.31
N ARG A 118 10.15 1.33 9.08
CA ARG A 118 10.25 0.68 10.41
C ARG A 118 10.11 -0.82 10.38
N GLN A 119 9.70 -1.39 9.25
CA GLN A 119 9.36 -2.81 9.13
C GLN A 119 10.06 -3.44 7.94
N THR A 120 10.23 -4.76 7.99
CA THR A 120 10.81 -5.57 6.90
C THR A 120 9.84 -5.69 5.73
N ILE A 121 9.56 -4.58 5.02
CA ILE A 121 8.69 -4.54 3.85
C ILE A 121 9.58 -4.32 2.64
N ASP A 122 9.50 -5.21 1.65
CA ASP A 122 10.27 -5.09 0.41
C ASP A 122 9.56 -4.11 -0.53
N VAL A 123 8.23 -4.19 -0.58
CA VAL A 123 7.39 -3.40 -1.49
C VAL A 123 6.13 -2.92 -0.78
N ALA A 124 5.78 -1.66 -1.01
CA ALA A 124 4.46 -1.17 -0.65
C ALA A 124 3.67 -0.73 -1.89
N ILE A 125 2.39 -1.05 -1.90
CA ILE A 125 1.46 -0.50 -2.86
C ILE A 125 0.76 0.68 -2.20
N ARG A 126 0.81 1.86 -2.83
CA ARG A 126 0.30 3.10 -2.23
C ARG A 126 -0.34 4.00 -3.26
N TYR A 127 -1.36 4.73 -2.81
CA TYR A 127 -1.93 5.84 -3.53
C TYR A 127 -1.12 7.12 -3.30
N GLY A 128 -1.04 7.95 -4.33
CA GLY A 128 -0.29 9.21 -4.30
C GLY A 128 1.18 9.04 -4.67
N GLU A 129 1.88 10.16 -4.75
CA GLU A 129 3.33 10.21 -4.93
C GLU A 129 3.98 10.09 -3.54
N PRO A 130 5.09 9.34 -3.39
CA PRO A 130 5.83 9.33 -2.14
C PRO A 130 6.43 10.72 -1.86
N GLU A 131 6.24 11.21 -0.65
CA GLU A 131 6.77 12.53 -0.22
C GLU A 131 8.30 12.51 -0.09
N ASP A 132 8.90 11.36 0.14
CA ASP A 132 10.34 11.19 0.33
C ASP A 132 11.03 10.91 -1.01
N SER A 133 11.95 11.81 -1.39
CA SER A 133 12.74 11.70 -2.62
C SER A 133 13.71 10.50 -2.67
N GLY A 134 13.93 9.81 -1.54
CA GLY A 134 14.76 8.59 -1.47
C GLY A 134 14.05 7.33 -1.95
N MET A 135 12.72 7.32 -2.01
CA MET A 135 11.94 6.17 -2.45
C MET A 135 11.83 6.07 -3.97
N VAL A 136 11.70 4.85 -4.47
CA VAL A 136 11.41 4.58 -5.87
C VAL A 136 9.95 4.22 -6.02
N ALA A 137 9.21 5.04 -6.76
CA ALA A 137 7.83 4.77 -7.12
C ALA A 137 7.75 4.26 -8.57
N LEU A 138 7.17 3.10 -8.75
CA LEU A 138 6.88 2.51 -10.05
C LEU A 138 5.36 2.60 -10.31
N PRO A 139 4.92 3.35 -11.33
CA PRO A 139 3.50 3.53 -11.59
C PRO A 139 2.80 2.21 -11.94
N LEU A 140 1.69 1.92 -11.26
CA LEU A 140 0.77 0.82 -11.55
C LEU A 140 -0.49 1.32 -12.27
N ALA A 141 -1.10 2.40 -11.78
CA ALA A 141 -2.26 3.04 -12.39
C ALA A 141 -2.18 4.57 -12.21
N PRO A 142 -1.42 5.28 -13.06
CA PRO A 142 -1.14 6.71 -12.90
C PRO A 142 -2.37 7.59 -13.05
N ASP A 143 -3.33 7.18 -13.89
CA ASP A 143 -4.53 7.99 -14.20
C ASP A 143 -5.71 7.71 -13.27
N ASN A 144 -5.53 6.82 -12.27
CA ASN A 144 -6.59 6.49 -11.33
C ASN A 144 -7.05 7.73 -10.57
N ARG A 145 -8.37 7.81 -10.37
CA ARG A 145 -9.02 8.94 -9.69
C ARG A 145 -9.96 8.48 -8.60
N ARG A 146 -10.30 9.41 -7.73
CA ARG A 146 -11.40 9.22 -6.78
C ARG A 146 -12.73 9.41 -7.50
N VAL A 147 -13.73 8.67 -7.05
CA VAL A 147 -15.12 8.81 -7.45
C VAL A 147 -16.00 8.99 -6.22
N LEU A 148 -17.02 9.83 -6.37
CA LEU A 148 -18.03 9.97 -5.33
C LEU A 148 -19.11 8.93 -5.57
N CYS A 149 -19.38 8.10 -4.56
CA CYS A 149 -20.35 7.02 -4.69
C CYS A 149 -21.17 6.81 -3.41
N GLY A 150 -22.30 6.16 -3.59
CA GLY A 150 -23.16 5.71 -2.50
C GLY A 150 -23.94 4.48 -2.93
N SER A 151 -24.53 3.75 -1.99
CA SER A 151 -25.37 2.59 -2.33
C SER A 151 -26.76 3.02 -2.83
N PRO A 152 -27.43 2.19 -3.66
CA PRO A 152 -28.81 2.41 -4.04
C PRO A 152 -29.75 2.58 -2.83
N ALA A 153 -29.48 1.87 -1.73
CA ALA A 153 -30.25 1.96 -0.49
C ALA A 153 -30.13 3.35 0.17
N TYR A 154 -28.96 4.00 0.05
CA TYR A 154 -28.79 5.37 0.51
C TYR A 154 -29.62 6.34 -0.34
N PHE A 155 -29.54 6.24 -1.66
CA PHE A 155 -30.26 7.12 -2.59
C PHE A 155 -31.79 6.94 -2.61
N LYS A 156 -32.29 5.80 -2.12
CA LYS A 156 -33.72 5.63 -1.88
C LYS A 156 -34.25 6.51 -0.73
N ARG A 157 -33.41 6.88 0.22
CA ARG A 157 -33.75 7.69 1.41
C ARG A 157 -33.32 9.15 1.28
N HIS A 158 -32.33 9.40 0.46
CA HIS A 158 -31.74 10.72 0.24
C HIS A 158 -31.64 10.97 -1.25
N ALA A 159 -32.15 12.11 -1.72
CA ALA A 159 -32.06 12.46 -3.14
C ALA A 159 -30.57 12.45 -3.60
N MET A 160 -30.32 11.98 -4.82
CA MET A 160 -28.97 11.98 -5.37
C MET A 160 -28.47 13.42 -5.57
N PRO A 161 -27.27 13.79 -5.08
CA PRO A 161 -26.73 15.13 -5.24
C PRO A 161 -26.54 15.46 -6.73
N LYS A 162 -26.88 16.69 -7.13
CA LYS A 162 -26.78 17.19 -8.52
C LYS A 162 -25.64 18.19 -8.69
N LYS A 163 -25.18 18.82 -7.61
CA LYS A 163 -24.09 19.81 -7.56
C LYS A 163 -23.29 19.63 -6.27
N LEU A 164 -22.07 20.17 -6.22
CA LEU A 164 -21.17 19.99 -5.08
C LEU A 164 -21.75 20.57 -3.77
N SER A 165 -22.48 21.67 -3.84
CA SER A 165 -23.11 22.24 -2.65
C SER A 165 -24.15 21.33 -1.98
N ASP A 166 -24.74 20.37 -2.70
CA ASP A 166 -25.69 19.44 -2.13
C ASP A 166 -25.03 18.50 -1.12
N LEU A 167 -23.69 18.31 -1.20
CA LEU A 167 -22.94 17.49 -0.26
C LEU A 167 -23.02 17.99 1.19
N GLN A 168 -23.34 19.28 1.40
CA GLN A 168 -23.55 19.86 2.72
C GLN A 168 -24.72 19.24 3.48
N THR A 169 -25.69 18.67 2.75
CA THR A 169 -26.87 18.02 3.32
C THR A 169 -26.78 16.50 3.35
N HIS A 170 -25.68 15.94 2.86
CA HIS A 170 -25.42 14.51 2.86
C HIS A 170 -24.48 14.09 4.00
N ASN A 171 -24.68 12.88 4.51
CA ASN A 171 -23.69 12.25 5.38
C ASN A 171 -22.50 11.77 4.54
N CYS A 172 -21.36 12.42 4.69
CA CYS A 172 -20.12 12.10 3.97
C CYS A 172 -19.21 11.28 4.86
N LEU A 173 -18.89 10.06 4.43
CA LEU A 173 -18.05 9.12 5.15
C LEU A 173 -16.57 9.51 4.91
N ARG A 174 -15.90 9.97 5.95
CA ARG A 174 -14.57 10.55 5.83
C ARG A 174 -13.48 9.51 6.11
N PHE A 175 -12.38 9.65 5.39
CA PHE A 175 -11.20 8.81 5.53
C PHE A 175 -10.03 9.64 6.07
N VAL A 176 -9.20 9.05 6.93
CA VAL A 176 -7.94 9.67 7.37
C VAL A 176 -6.87 9.38 6.33
N LEU A 177 -6.36 10.43 5.69
CA LEU A 177 -5.30 10.34 4.70
C LEU A 177 -4.00 10.87 5.33
N GLY A 178 -3.02 9.98 5.52
CA GLY A 178 -1.86 10.32 6.36
C GLY A 178 -2.29 10.54 7.80
N ASP A 179 -2.03 11.73 8.33
CA ASP A 179 -2.40 12.13 9.70
C ASP A 179 -3.59 13.10 9.76
N ALA A 180 -4.22 13.40 8.61
CA ALA A 180 -5.31 14.36 8.51
C ALA A 180 -6.59 13.72 8.00
N VAL A 181 -7.73 14.22 8.49
CA VAL A 181 -9.04 13.84 7.94
C VAL A 181 -9.20 14.46 6.56
N HIS A 182 -9.44 13.62 5.56
CA HIS A 182 -9.72 14.07 4.20
C HIS A 182 -11.18 14.54 4.11
N GLU A 183 -11.41 15.79 4.46
CA GLU A 183 -12.73 16.44 4.49
C GLU A 183 -12.89 17.55 3.47
N ARG A 184 -11.79 18.01 2.87
CA ARG A 184 -11.82 18.93 1.73
C ARG A 184 -11.69 18.10 0.45
N TRP A 185 -12.84 17.84 -0.22
CA TRP A 185 -12.86 17.08 -1.46
C TRP A 185 -12.72 17.99 -2.66
N LEU A 186 -11.77 17.67 -3.54
CA LEU A 186 -11.51 18.40 -4.77
C LEU A 186 -12.14 17.71 -5.98
N PHE A 187 -12.70 18.54 -6.86
CA PHE A 187 -13.30 18.10 -8.10
C PHE A 187 -12.90 19.03 -9.26
N TRP A 188 -12.94 18.52 -10.46
CA TRP A 188 -12.65 19.30 -11.67
C TRP A 188 -13.82 19.22 -12.65
N ARG A 189 -14.20 20.38 -13.19
CA ARG A 189 -15.16 20.51 -14.26
C ARG A 189 -14.67 21.58 -15.21
N ASN A 190 -14.65 21.28 -16.55
CA ASN A 190 -14.21 22.24 -17.58
C ASN A 190 -12.84 22.88 -17.27
N LYS A 191 -11.87 22.07 -16.82
CA LYS A 191 -10.50 22.49 -16.41
C LYS A 191 -10.44 23.40 -15.16
N LYS A 192 -11.55 23.70 -14.53
CA LYS A 192 -11.59 24.45 -13.25
C LYS A 192 -11.67 23.47 -12.11
N SER A 193 -10.92 23.75 -11.04
CA SER A 193 -11.02 23.00 -9.77
C SER A 193 -12.04 23.67 -8.85
N GLU A 194 -12.83 22.85 -8.21
CA GLU A 194 -13.79 23.26 -7.19
C GLU A 194 -13.56 22.39 -5.95
N SER A 195 -13.57 22.97 -4.77
CA SER A 195 -13.45 22.22 -3.51
C SER A 195 -14.68 22.38 -2.66
N VAL A 196 -15.02 21.34 -1.93
CA VAL A 196 -16.13 21.36 -0.98
C VAL A 196 -15.66 20.76 0.34
N MET A 197 -15.93 21.47 1.44
CA MET A 197 -15.78 20.92 2.78
C MET A 197 -16.98 20.05 3.08
N VAL A 198 -16.76 18.81 3.48
CA VAL A 198 -17.84 17.85 3.76
C VAL A 198 -17.87 17.48 5.23
N ASN A 199 -19.06 17.16 5.71
CA ASN A 199 -19.31 16.72 7.08
C ASN A 199 -19.95 15.33 7.08
N GLY A 200 -19.83 14.64 8.20
CA GLY A 200 -20.48 13.36 8.40
C GLY A 200 -20.25 12.83 9.81
N ASP A 201 -20.97 11.77 10.13
CA ASP A 201 -20.99 11.16 11.46
C ASP A 201 -19.89 10.11 11.68
N ARG A 202 -19.08 9.80 10.62
CA ARG A 202 -18.11 8.71 10.65
C ARG A 202 -16.80 9.08 10.00
N ILE A 203 -15.72 8.68 10.67
CA ILE A 203 -14.32 8.83 10.21
C ILE A 203 -13.61 7.52 10.48
N SER A 204 -12.75 7.09 9.58
CA SER A 204 -11.86 5.94 9.78
C SER A 204 -10.54 6.11 9.07
N ASP A 205 -9.48 5.51 9.60
CA ASP A 205 -8.18 5.32 8.96
C ASP A 205 -8.09 3.97 8.20
N ASP A 206 -9.16 3.17 8.18
CA ASP A 206 -9.30 1.94 7.39
C ASP A 206 -10.22 2.22 6.18
N GLY A 207 -9.66 2.16 4.98
CA GLY A 207 -10.38 2.42 3.73
C GLY A 207 -11.50 1.43 3.45
N ASP A 208 -11.33 0.15 3.82
CA ASP A 208 -12.34 -0.89 3.65
C ASP A 208 -13.54 -0.66 4.58
N LEU A 209 -13.32 -0.15 5.80
CA LEU A 209 -14.40 0.22 6.70
C LEU A 209 -15.27 1.34 6.11
N VAL A 210 -14.65 2.38 5.55
CA VAL A 210 -15.39 3.47 4.87
C VAL A 210 -16.22 2.92 3.71
N ARG A 211 -15.65 2.03 2.88
CA ARG A 211 -16.36 1.36 1.80
C ARG A 211 -17.54 0.53 2.31
N ARG A 212 -17.35 -0.26 3.37
CA ARG A 212 -18.44 -1.06 4.00
C ARG A 212 -19.59 -0.19 4.51
N TRP A 213 -19.30 0.96 5.08
CA TRP A 213 -20.34 1.91 5.48
C TRP A 213 -21.13 2.44 4.28
N ALA A 214 -20.43 2.76 3.18
CA ALA A 214 -21.10 3.19 1.95
C ALA A 214 -22.02 2.10 1.39
N LEU A 215 -21.55 0.85 1.32
CA LEU A 215 -22.35 -0.32 0.91
C LEU A 215 -23.58 -0.53 1.82
N ALA A 216 -23.42 -0.33 3.11
CA ALA A 216 -24.51 -0.42 4.09
C ALA A 216 -25.47 0.79 4.06
N GLY A 217 -25.30 1.72 3.11
CA GLY A 217 -26.17 2.89 2.95
C GLY A 217 -26.06 3.90 4.08
N ARG A 218 -24.89 4.04 4.69
CA ARG A 218 -24.68 4.98 5.81
C ARG A 218 -24.30 6.38 5.35
N GLY A 219 -23.93 6.56 4.08
CA GLY A 219 -23.51 7.85 3.54
C GLY A 219 -22.89 7.74 2.16
N LEU A 220 -22.32 8.86 1.71
CA LEU A 220 -21.53 8.98 0.50
C LEU A 220 -20.05 8.78 0.83
N ALA A 221 -19.31 8.11 -0.05
CA ALA A 221 -17.88 7.92 0.09
C ALA A 221 -17.15 8.47 -1.15
N TYR A 222 -15.98 9.09 -0.93
CA TYR A 222 -15.10 9.60 -1.96
C TYR A 222 -13.86 8.70 -2.03
N LYS A 223 -13.93 7.68 -2.87
CA LYS A 223 -12.99 6.55 -2.91
C LYS A 223 -12.21 6.49 -4.21
N SER A 224 -11.03 5.88 -4.17
CA SER A 224 -10.37 5.46 -5.40
C SER A 224 -11.33 4.60 -6.25
N GLN A 225 -11.37 4.86 -7.54
CA GLN A 225 -12.20 4.08 -8.47
C GLN A 225 -11.80 2.60 -8.47
N LEU A 226 -10.52 2.31 -8.28
CA LEU A 226 -10.02 0.93 -8.18
C LEU A 226 -10.62 0.20 -6.99
N ASP A 227 -10.68 0.85 -5.81
CA ASP A 227 -11.18 0.25 -4.58
C ASP A 227 -12.65 -0.21 -4.71
N VAL A 228 -13.44 0.56 -5.44
CA VAL A 228 -14.89 0.34 -5.59
C VAL A 228 -15.29 -0.26 -6.94
N SER A 229 -14.32 -0.59 -7.80
CA SER A 229 -14.56 -1.07 -9.16
C SER A 229 -15.52 -2.27 -9.21
N ASN A 230 -15.31 -3.26 -8.35
CA ASN A 230 -16.16 -4.45 -8.25
C ASN A 230 -17.58 -4.14 -7.76
N ASP A 231 -17.73 -3.13 -6.89
CA ASP A 231 -19.05 -2.72 -6.38
C ASP A 231 -19.82 -1.91 -7.41
N LEU A 232 -19.12 -1.08 -8.17
CA LEU A 232 -19.71 -0.33 -9.29
C LEU A 232 -20.19 -1.29 -10.38
N LYS A 233 -19.35 -2.26 -10.79
CA LYS A 233 -19.71 -3.28 -11.79
C LYS A 233 -20.94 -4.11 -11.36
N LYS A 234 -21.06 -4.41 -10.07
CA LYS A 234 -22.17 -5.19 -9.51
C LYS A 234 -23.38 -4.32 -9.10
N GLY A 235 -23.35 -3.01 -9.33
CA GLY A 235 -24.41 -2.08 -8.95
C GLY A 235 -24.64 -1.94 -7.44
N ARG A 236 -23.73 -2.40 -6.60
CA ARG A 236 -23.79 -2.25 -5.14
C ARG A 236 -23.50 -0.82 -4.68
N LEU A 237 -22.66 -0.12 -5.44
CA LEU A 237 -22.43 1.31 -5.35
C LEU A 237 -22.75 1.95 -6.69
N VAL A 238 -23.19 3.20 -6.65
CA VAL A 238 -23.51 4.02 -7.83
C VAL A 238 -22.70 5.32 -7.72
N VAL A 239 -22.03 5.70 -8.81
CA VAL A 239 -21.33 6.98 -8.91
C VAL A 239 -22.37 8.10 -8.99
N THR A 240 -22.13 9.15 -8.24
CA THR A 240 -22.89 10.40 -8.32
C THR A 240 -21.98 11.56 -8.72
N LEU A 241 -22.52 12.65 -9.23
CA LEU A 241 -21.79 13.79 -9.77
C LEU A 241 -20.74 13.38 -10.83
N ALA A 242 -21.06 12.40 -11.68
CA ALA A 242 -20.15 11.83 -12.67
C ALA A 242 -19.61 12.86 -13.70
N HIS A 243 -20.25 14.02 -13.84
CA HIS A 243 -19.80 15.13 -14.67
C HIS A 243 -18.63 15.94 -14.02
N TYR A 244 -18.29 15.65 -12.77
CA TYR A 244 -17.08 16.14 -12.11
C TYR A 244 -16.01 15.04 -12.11
N LYS A 245 -14.78 15.37 -12.49
CA LYS A 245 -13.62 14.49 -12.31
C LYS A 245 -13.12 14.63 -10.88
N GLY A 246 -12.96 13.54 -10.18
CA GLY A 246 -12.38 13.54 -8.84
C GLY A 246 -10.87 13.73 -8.81
N GLU A 247 -10.31 13.79 -7.62
CA GLU A 247 -8.87 13.88 -7.37
C GLU A 247 -8.11 12.75 -8.04
N LEU A 248 -6.90 13.07 -8.53
CA LEU A 248 -5.92 12.05 -8.90
C LEU A 248 -5.55 11.26 -7.65
N ALA A 249 -5.55 9.96 -7.80
CA ALA A 249 -5.10 9.01 -6.79
C ALA A 249 -4.24 7.94 -7.50
N PRO A 250 -3.09 8.34 -8.07
CA PRO A 250 -2.23 7.41 -8.80
C PRO A 250 -1.84 6.27 -7.89
N LEU A 251 -1.86 5.04 -8.41
CA LEU A 251 -1.43 3.86 -7.68
C LEU A 251 -0.01 3.54 -8.06
N ASN A 252 0.85 3.39 -7.07
CA ASN A 252 2.27 3.12 -7.24
C ASN A 252 2.70 1.89 -6.44
N LEU A 253 3.67 1.17 -6.99
CA LEU A 253 4.49 0.23 -6.27
C LEU A 253 5.72 0.98 -5.78
N VAL A 254 5.93 1.02 -4.46
CA VAL A 254 6.96 1.83 -3.81
C VAL A 254 7.97 0.92 -3.13
N CYS A 255 9.25 1.14 -3.39
CA CYS A 255 10.38 0.50 -2.72
C CYS A 255 11.24 1.55 -2.04
N ALA A 256 11.89 1.19 -0.94
CA ALA A 256 12.78 2.10 -0.22
C ALA A 256 14.01 2.52 -1.04
N HIS A 257 14.47 1.67 -1.97
CA HIS A 257 15.63 1.95 -2.82
C HIS A 257 15.55 1.18 -4.16
N ARG A 258 16.19 1.69 -5.24
CA ARG A 258 16.24 1.03 -6.57
C ARG A 258 16.82 -0.38 -6.53
N LEU A 259 17.76 -0.62 -5.65
CA LEU A 259 18.40 -1.93 -5.48
C LEU A 259 17.48 -2.98 -4.84
N MET A 260 16.29 -2.60 -4.40
CA MET A 260 15.27 -3.55 -3.92
C MET A 260 14.35 -4.06 -5.04
N LEU A 261 14.63 -3.72 -6.30
CA LEU A 261 13.88 -4.20 -7.47
C LEU A 261 14.37 -5.60 -7.86
N SER A 262 14.18 -6.58 -6.98
CA SER A 262 14.49 -7.98 -7.29
C SER A 262 13.62 -8.49 -8.47
N PRO A 263 14.02 -9.58 -9.14
CA PRO A 263 13.19 -10.21 -10.18
C PRO A 263 11.77 -10.49 -9.74
N ALA A 264 11.57 -10.88 -8.47
CA ALA A 264 10.24 -11.11 -7.89
C ALA A 264 9.40 -9.82 -7.85
N VAL A 265 10.00 -8.69 -7.46
CA VAL A 265 9.34 -7.39 -7.42
C VAL A 265 8.97 -6.91 -8.81
N VAL A 266 9.88 -7.07 -9.78
CA VAL A 266 9.63 -6.69 -11.18
C VAL A 266 8.49 -7.53 -11.77
N SER A 267 8.52 -8.85 -11.58
CA SER A 267 7.48 -9.76 -12.03
C SER A 267 6.13 -9.43 -11.40
N LEU A 268 6.10 -9.18 -10.07
CA LEU A 268 4.87 -8.77 -9.39
C LEU A 268 4.33 -7.44 -9.96
N ARG A 269 5.19 -6.44 -10.18
CA ARG A 269 4.78 -5.16 -10.77
C ARG A 269 4.11 -5.37 -12.13
N ASP A 270 4.73 -6.14 -13.00
CA ASP A 270 4.23 -6.35 -14.37
C ASP A 270 2.93 -7.14 -14.37
N PHE A 271 2.84 -8.14 -13.50
CA PHE A 271 1.61 -8.89 -13.28
C PHE A 271 0.46 -8.00 -12.79
N LEU A 272 0.69 -7.20 -11.75
CA LEU A 272 -0.32 -6.30 -11.20
C LEU A 272 -0.74 -5.23 -12.20
N ARG A 273 0.21 -4.69 -12.97
CA ARG A 273 -0.09 -3.70 -14.01
C ARG A 273 -1.01 -4.28 -15.08
N ALA A 274 -0.73 -5.49 -15.57
CA ALA A 274 -1.58 -6.17 -16.54
C ALA A 274 -3.00 -6.39 -16.00
N ARG A 275 -3.16 -6.74 -14.72
CA ARG A 275 -4.47 -6.91 -14.07
C ARG A 275 -5.22 -5.58 -13.90
N LEU A 276 -4.52 -4.53 -13.53
CA LEU A 276 -5.10 -3.19 -13.39
C LEU A 276 -5.57 -2.60 -14.73
N ASP A 277 -4.83 -2.86 -15.82
CA ASP A 277 -5.24 -2.44 -17.16
C ASP A 277 -6.57 -3.07 -17.60
N GLN A 278 -6.86 -4.31 -17.14
CA GLN A 278 -8.15 -4.97 -17.38
C GLN A 278 -9.32 -4.40 -16.57
N LEU A 279 -9.05 -3.62 -15.52
CA LEU A 279 -10.08 -2.94 -14.74
C LEU A 279 -10.50 -1.58 -15.31
N LYS A 280 -9.73 -1.05 -16.27
CA LYS A 280 -10.09 0.21 -16.94
C LYS A 280 -11.45 0.03 -17.64
N PRO A 281 -12.36 1.01 -17.53
CA PRO A 281 -13.69 0.95 -18.14
C PRO A 281 -13.63 0.94 -19.67
#